data_d319da7b692019ab7d2e45483c93309d
#
_entry.id   d319da7b692019ab7d2e45483c93309d
#
_cell.length_a   1.000
_cell.length_b   1.000
_cell.length_c   1.000
_cell.angle_alpha   90.00
_cell.angle_beta   90.00
_cell.angle_gamma   90.00
#
_symmetry.space_group_name_H-M   'P 1'
#
loop_
_entity.id
_entity.type
_entity.pdbx_description
1 polymer ?
#
loop_
_entity_poly.entity_id
_entity_poly.type
_entity_poly.pdbx_seq_one_letter_code
_entity_poly.pdbx_strand_id
1 'polypeptide(L)'
;ELLQTLDYPEERIELAKIAGYMHDIGNCINRVDHAHTGAILAYQILKDMGMSVEQRTEIMMAIGNHDEQTGTAVSDISAALILADKSDAHRSRVVNKNISTFDKHDKVNYAVTDSKFIIDKENRKVTLDLTIDTKISPVLDYFEIFMDRTMMSKYAAKYLGIWFELVINDTKLL
;
A
#
# COMPACT_ATOMS: atom_id res chain seq x y z
N GLU A 1 -8.92 -2.89 -8.95
CA GLU A 1 -8.39 -4.03 -9.71
C GLU A 1 -8.29 -5.31 -8.85
N LEU A 2 -7.56 -5.35 -7.70
CA LEU A 2 -7.40 -6.55 -6.89
C LEU A 2 -8.73 -7.19 -6.50
N LEU A 3 -9.63 -6.45 -5.81
CA LEU A 3 -10.93 -6.96 -5.40
C LEU A 3 -11.81 -7.37 -6.59
N GLN A 4 -11.71 -6.65 -7.71
CA GLN A 4 -12.42 -6.99 -8.94
C GLN A 4 -11.93 -8.34 -9.51
N THR A 5 -10.62 -8.55 -9.54
CA THR A 5 -10.03 -9.81 -9.99
C THR A 5 -10.42 -10.99 -9.10
N LEU A 6 -10.62 -10.72 -7.81
CA LEU A 6 -11.05 -11.72 -6.81
C LEU A 6 -12.58 -11.87 -6.73
N ASP A 7 -13.37 -11.30 -7.66
CA ASP A 7 -14.84 -11.36 -7.75
C ASP A 7 -15.57 -10.80 -6.52
N TYR A 8 -15.04 -9.77 -5.88
CA TYR A 8 -15.76 -9.07 -4.82
C TYR A 8 -16.93 -8.25 -5.40
N PRO A 9 -18.02 -8.03 -4.62
CA PRO A 9 -19.14 -7.21 -5.04
C PRO A 9 -18.71 -5.81 -5.44
N GLU A 10 -19.40 -5.20 -6.43
CA GLU A 10 -19.08 -3.85 -6.93
C GLU A 10 -19.06 -2.79 -5.82
N GLU A 11 -19.96 -2.90 -4.85
CA GLU A 11 -19.97 -2.00 -3.69
C GLU A 11 -18.63 -2.02 -2.93
N ARG A 12 -18.05 -3.21 -2.70
CA ARG A 12 -16.75 -3.34 -2.03
C ARG A 12 -15.62 -2.74 -2.84
N ILE A 13 -15.69 -2.91 -4.17
CA ILE A 13 -14.73 -2.36 -5.11
C ILE A 13 -14.77 -0.82 -5.08
N GLU A 14 -15.96 -0.22 -5.10
CA GLU A 14 -16.12 1.24 -5.04
C GLU A 14 -15.64 1.81 -3.69
N LEU A 15 -15.98 1.19 -2.57
CA LEU A 15 -15.50 1.64 -1.26
C LEU A 15 -13.97 1.57 -1.17
N ALA A 16 -13.34 0.52 -1.75
CA ALA A 16 -11.88 0.41 -1.80
C ALA A 16 -11.24 1.49 -2.69
N LYS A 17 -11.87 1.87 -3.81
CA LYS A 17 -11.40 2.98 -4.67
C LYS A 17 -11.43 4.30 -3.91
N ILE A 18 -12.52 4.58 -3.18
CA ILE A 18 -12.66 5.79 -2.38
C ILE A 18 -11.62 5.82 -1.26
N ALA A 19 -11.45 4.70 -0.53
CA ALA A 19 -10.43 4.57 0.50
C ALA A 19 -9.03 4.82 -0.06
N GLY A 20 -8.70 4.21 -1.22
CA GLY A 20 -7.43 4.40 -1.90
C GLY A 20 -7.20 5.85 -2.35
N TYR A 21 -8.23 6.54 -2.82
CA TYR A 21 -8.12 7.95 -3.21
C TYR A 21 -7.87 8.88 -2.01
N MET A 22 -8.44 8.57 -0.85
CA MET A 22 -8.42 9.44 0.33
C MET A 22 -7.38 9.04 1.38
N HIS A 23 -6.68 7.89 1.25
CA HIS A 23 -5.89 7.31 2.35
C HIS A 23 -4.85 8.27 2.95
N ASP A 24 -4.23 9.07 2.12
CA ASP A 24 -3.16 10.01 2.50
C ASP A 24 -3.64 11.44 2.77
N ILE A 25 -4.97 11.69 2.83
CA ILE A 25 -5.52 13.04 3.03
C ILE A 25 -5.04 13.69 4.33
N GLY A 26 -4.70 12.88 5.35
CA GLY A 26 -4.16 13.36 6.62
C GLY A 26 -2.80 14.05 6.51
N ASN A 27 -2.05 13.81 5.43
CA ASN A 27 -0.79 14.50 5.14
C ASN A 27 -0.95 16.02 4.98
N CYS A 28 -2.17 16.51 4.71
CA CYS A 28 -2.45 17.95 4.67
C CYS A 28 -2.32 18.61 6.06
N ILE A 29 -2.42 17.82 7.14
CA ILE A 29 -2.23 18.29 8.51
C ILE A 29 -0.79 18.02 8.93
N ASN A 30 -0.37 16.75 8.93
CA ASN A 30 0.98 16.34 9.31
C ASN A 30 1.23 14.91 8.80
N ARG A 31 2.48 14.58 8.43
CA ARG A 31 2.89 13.22 8.09
C ARG A 31 2.80 12.27 9.29
N VAL A 32 3.14 12.77 10.49
CA VAL A 32 2.99 12.00 11.73
C VAL A 32 1.52 11.80 11.98
N ASP A 33 1.12 10.54 12.21
CA ASP A 33 -0.27 10.15 12.51
C ASP A 33 -1.28 10.44 11.37
N HIS A 34 -0.78 10.53 10.11
CA HIS A 34 -1.61 10.86 8.95
C HIS A 34 -2.74 9.87 8.69
N ALA A 35 -2.55 8.59 9.04
CA ALA A 35 -3.57 7.57 8.85
C ALA A 35 -4.82 7.83 9.73
N HIS A 36 -4.62 8.11 11.03
CA HIS A 36 -5.71 8.37 11.94
C HIS A 36 -6.38 9.73 11.68
N THR A 37 -5.59 10.78 11.44
CA THR A 37 -6.14 12.10 11.08
C THR A 37 -6.86 12.05 9.73
N GLY A 38 -6.32 11.33 8.76
CA GLY A 38 -6.93 11.10 7.46
C GLY A 38 -8.25 10.34 7.54
N ALA A 39 -8.32 9.32 8.40
CA ALA A 39 -9.54 8.56 8.64
C ALA A 39 -10.69 9.44 9.16
N ILE A 40 -10.38 10.33 10.12
CA ILE A 40 -11.36 11.26 10.69
C ILE A 40 -11.82 12.28 9.63
N LEU A 41 -10.88 12.84 8.87
CA LEU A 41 -11.19 13.79 7.79
C LEU A 41 -12.05 13.14 6.71
N ALA A 42 -11.68 11.94 6.25
CA ALA A 42 -12.43 11.21 5.25
C ALA A 42 -13.85 10.93 5.72
N TYR A 43 -14.02 10.45 6.96
CA TYR A 43 -15.34 10.19 7.53
C TYR A 43 -16.23 11.44 7.51
N GLN A 44 -15.69 12.62 7.88
CA GLN A 44 -16.44 13.86 7.90
C GLN A 44 -16.81 14.34 6.49
N ILE A 45 -15.86 14.31 5.55
CA ILE A 45 -16.10 14.68 4.15
C ILE A 45 -17.18 13.79 3.54
N LEU A 46 -17.09 12.48 3.71
CA LEU A 46 -18.05 11.53 3.16
C LEU A 46 -19.44 11.68 3.81
N LYS A 47 -19.52 12.06 5.08
CA LYS A 47 -20.78 12.42 5.75
C LYS A 47 -21.42 13.62 5.08
N ASP A 48 -20.64 14.67 4.83
CA ASP A 48 -21.16 15.90 4.21
C ASP A 48 -21.57 15.68 2.74
N MET A 49 -21.00 14.65 2.08
CA MET A 49 -21.40 14.17 0.76
C MET A 49 -22.64 13.25 0.79
N GLY A 50 -23.20 12.94 1.96
CA GLY A 50 -24.42 12.13 2.10
C GLY A 50 -24.19 10.61 2.08
N MET A 51 -22.95 10.14 2.23
CA MET A 51 -22.65 8.70 2.31
C MET A 51 -23.25 8.08 3.58
N SER A 52 -23.70 6.82 3.51
CA SER A 52 -24.27 6.10 4.66
C SER A 52 -23.25 5.92 5.80
N VAL A 53 -23.73 5.75 7.01
CA VAL A 53 -22.86 5.55 8.19
C VAL A 53 -21.99 4.31 8.04
N GLU A 54 -22.57 3.25 7.53
CA GLU A 54 -21.92 1.95 7.32
C GLU A 54 -20.76 2.08 6.34
N GLN A 55 -21.02 2.66 5.16
CA GLN A 55 -20.02 2.81 4.09
C GLN A 55 -18.85 3.72 4.50
N ARG A 56 -19.14 4.91 5.10
CA ARG A 56 -18.07 5.80 5.53
C ARG A 56 -17.27 5.26 6.71
N THR A 57 -17.88 4.42 7.57
CA THR A 57 -17.15 3.73 8.65
C THR A 57 -16.18 2.70 8.09
N GLU A 58 -16.57 1.93 7.09
CA GLU A 58 -15.69 0.98 6.40
C GLU A 58 -14.47 1.68 5.78
N ILE A 59 -14.71 2.81 5.11
CA ILE A 59 -13.62 3.63 4.53
C ILE A 59 -12.71 4.19 5.62
N MET A 60 -13.29 4.73 6.69
CA MET A 60 -12.56 5.25 7.84
C MET A 60 -11.66 4.18 8.46
N MET A 61 -12.18 2.97 8.68
CA MET A 61 -11.41 1.85 9.21
C MET A 61 -10.27 1.44 8.28
N ALA A 62 -10.51 1.42 6.98
CA ALA A 62 -9.46 1.10 6.01
C ALA A 62 -8.34 2.14 6.02
N ILE A 63 -8.68 3.43 6.01
CA ILE A 63 -7.72 4.53 6.04
C ILE A 63 -6.95 4.53 7.37
N GLY A 64 -7.64 4.40 8.52
CA GLY A 64 -7.00 4.43 9.84
C GLY A 64 -6.02 3.29 10.12
N ASN A 65 -6.12 2.20 9.34
CA ASN A 65 -5.32 0.99 9.53
C ASN A 65 -4.32 0.73 8.37
N HIS A 66 -4.02 1.72 7.51
CA HIS A 66 -3.12 1.48 6.39
C HIS A 66 -1.63 1.71 6.69
N ASP A 67 -1.30 2.46 7.76
CA ASP A 67 0.09 2.76 8.12
C ASP A 67 0.77 1.55 8.78
N GLU A 68 1.99 1.20 8.32
CA GLU A 68 2.72 0.03 8.76
C GLU A 68 3.14 0.05 10.23
N GLN A 69 3.20 1.21 10.87
CA GLN A 69 3.61 1.34 12.27
C GLN A 69 2.47 1.05 13.25
N THR A 70 1.22 1.30 12.83
CA THR A 70 0.08 1.27 13.75
C THR A 70 -1.09 0.43 13.26
N GLY A 71 -1.12 0.08 11.98
CA GLY A 71 -2.26 -0.55 11.32
C GLY A 71 -2.11 -2.04 11.03
N THR A 72 -3.22 -2.61 10.62
CA THR A 72 -3.34 -3.99 10.12
C THR A 72 -4.58 -4.13 9.24
N ALA A 73 -4.67 -5.19 8.44
CA ALA A 73 -5.88 -5.47 7.67
C ALA A 73 -7.06 -5.83 8.60
N VAL A 74 -8.11 -5.02 8.59
CA VAL A 74 -9.32 -5.17 9.42
C VAL A 74 -10.58 -5.47 8.59
N SER A 75 -10.48 -5.32 7.26
CA SER A 75 -11.54 -5.64 6.30
C SER A 75 -10.90 -5.95 4.93
N ASP A 76 -11.69 -6.46 3.99
CA ASP A 76 -11.27 -6.65 2.59
C ASP A 76 -10.87 -5.32 1.92
N ILE A 77 -11.58 -4.22 2.22
CA ILE A 77 -11.23 -2.86 1.76
C ILE A 77 -9.88 -2.44 2.33
N SER A 78 -9.68 -2.63 3.64
CA SER A 78 -8.40 -2.33 4.31
C SER A 78 -7.26 -3.15 3.73
N ALA A 79 -7.47 -4.46 3.52
CA ALA A 79 -6.46 -5.35 2.94
C ALA A 79 -6.09 -4.94 1.50
N ALA A 80 -7.09 -4.59 0.69
CA ALA A 80 -6.85 -4.13 -0.68
C ALA A 80 -6.11 -2.78 -0.71
N LEU A 81 -6.45 -1.86 0.19
CA LEU A 81 -5.76 -0.57 0.33
C LEU A 81 -4.29 -0.78 0.72
N ILE A 82 -4.03 -1.59 1.73
CA ILE A 82 -2.67 -1.92 2.18
C ILE A 82 -1.83 -2.48 1.03
N LEU A 83 -2.35 -3.50 0.32
CA LEU A 83 -1.63 -4.11 -0.79
C LEU A 83 -1.34 -3.11 -1.92
N ALA A 84 -2.26 -2.22 -2.21
CA ALA A 84 -2.07 -1.19 -3.25
C ALA A 84 -1.02 -0.15 -2.82
N ASP A 85 -1.12 0.40 -1.61
CA ASP A 85 -0.20 1.43 -1.11
C ASP A 85 1.21 0.86 -0.90
N LYS A 86 1.32 -0.34 -0.30
CA LYS A 86 2.63 -0.91 0.03
C LYS A 86 3.36 -1.52 -1.18
N SER A 87 2.69 -1.70 -2.31
CA SER A 87 3.32 -2.14 -3.57
C SER A 87 4.05 -1.02 -4.31
N ASP A 88 3.84 0.25 -3.93
CA ASP A 88 4.44 1.40 -4.60
C ASP A 88 5.87 1.65 -4.10
N ALA A 89 6.83 0.98 -4.70
CA ALA A 89 8.27 1.20 -4.53
C ALA A 89 8.90 1.40 -5.92
N HIS A 90 9.28 2.62 -6.28
CA HIS A 90 9.83 2.94 -7.60
C HIS A 90 10.58 4.28 -7.58
N ARG A 91 11.57 4.43 -8.47
CA ARG A 91 12.38 5.66 -8.60
C ARG A 91 11.57 6.94 -8.87
N SER A 92 10.39 6.82 -9.48
CA SER A 92 9.52 7.98 -9.72
C SER A 92 8.95 8.62 -8.45
N ARG A 93 9.03 7.94 -7.31
CA ARG A 93 8.63 8.49 -6.00
C ARG A 93 9.61 9.50 -5.44
N VAL A 94 10.86 9.48 -5.91
CA VAL A 94 11.91 10.38 -5.40
C VAL A 94 11.67 11.79 -5.95
N VAL A 95 11.28 12.70 -5.08
CA VAL A 95 11.02 14.10 -5.40
C VAL A 95 12.33 14.90 -5.44
N ASN A 96 13.29 14.53 -4.60
CA ASN A 96 14.61 15.12 -4.57
C ASN A 96 15.33 14.88 -5.91
N LYS A 97 15.76 15.95 -6.59
CA LYS A 97 16.45 15.84 -7.89
C LYS A 97 17.97 15.79 -7.75
N ASN A 98 18.50 16.03 -6.55
CA ASN A 98 19.94 16.06 -6.32
C ASN A 98 20.41 14.75 -5.66
N ILE A 99 20.92 13.83 -6.47
CA ILE A 99 21.39 12.50 -6.03
C ILE A 99 22.43 12.61 -4.90
N SER A 100 23.24 13.67 -4.86
CA SER A 100 24.27 13.83 -3.83
C SER A 100 23.70 14.10 -2.43
N THR A 101 22.42 14.50 -2.34
CA THR A 101 21.71 14.77 -1.07
C THR A 101 20.64 13.72 -0.75
N PHE A 102 20.63 12.61 -1.47
CA PHE A 102 19.71 11.52 -1.19
C PHE A 102 19.94 10.97 0.22
N ASP A 103 18.87 10.87 0.98
CA ASP A 103 18.86 10.05 2.18
C ASP A 103 18.76 8.55 1.83
N LYS A 104 18.66 7.69 2.83
CA LYS A 104 18.58 6.25 2.61
C LYS A 104 17.28 5.85 1.90
N HIS A 105 16.16 6.48 2.23
CA HIS A 105 14.87 6.23 1.56
C HIS A 105 14.90 6.65 0.10
N ASP A 106 15.46 7.83 -0.21
CA ASP A 106 15.64 8.31 -1.57
C ASP A 106 16.47 7.32 -2.39
N LYS A 107 17.62 6.86 -1.85
CA LYS A 107 18.51 5.93 -2.53
C LYS A 107 17.83 4.61 -2.84
N VAL A 108 17.12 4.02 -1.87
CA VAL A 108 16.43 2.74 -2.06
C VAL A 108 15.33 2.86 -3.10
N ASN A 109 14.46 3.88 -2.99
CA ASN A 109 13.41 4.10 -4.01
C ASN A 109 14.03 4.36 -5.39
N TYR A 110 15.10 5.16 -5.47
CA TYR A 110 15.77 5.46 -6.74
C TYR A 110 16.44 4.23 -7.37
N ALA A 111 16.89 3.28 -6.54
CA ALA A 111 17.45 2.02 -7.01
C ALA A 111 16.38 1.09 -7.63
N VAL A 112 15.10 1.21 -7.25
CA VAL A 112 14.02 0.43 -7.86
C VAL A 112 13.73 0.98 -9.26
N THR A 113 14.10 0.22 -10.27
CA THR A 113 13.99 0.60 -11.69
C THR A 113 12.71 0.10 -12.35
N ASP A 114 12.16 -0.98 -11.85
CA ASP A 114 10.87 -1.55 -12.26
C ASP A 114 10.15 -2.13 -11.04
N SER A 115 8.83 -1.97 -11.01
CA SER A 115 7.98 -2.46 -9.94
C SER A 115 6.65 -2.92 -10.53
N LYS A 116 6.34 -4.20 -10.37
CA LYS A 116 5.11 -4.81 -10.88
C LYS A 116 4.35 -5.47 -9.75
N PHE A 117 3.06 -5.17 -9.67
CA PHE A 117 2.12 -5.87 -8.80
C PHE A 117 1.25 -6.80 -9.65
N ILE A 118 1.51 -8.10 -9.55
CA ILE A 118 0.89 -9.12 -10.40
C ILE A 118 -0.15 -9.87 -9.59
N ILE A 119 -1.38 -9.94 -10.11
CA ILE A 119 -2.50 -10.64 -9.47
C ILE A 119 -2.74 -11.94 -10.25
N ASP A 120 -2.54 -13.07 -9.60
CA ASP A 120 -2.77 -14.41 -10.14
C ASP A 120 -3.98 -15.02 -9.42
N LYS A 121 -5.14 -14.90 -10.05
CA LYS A 121 -6.41 -15.40 -9.52
C LYS A 121 -6.43 -16.91 -9.40
N GLU A 122 -5.90 -17.61 -10.40
CA GLU A 122 -5.95 -19.08 -10.48
C GLU A 122 -5.14 -19.70 -9.33
N ASN A 123 -3.97 -19.17 -9.05
CA ASN A 123 -3.09 -19.64 -7.97
C ASN A 123 -3.37 -18.92 -6.64
N ARG A 124 -4.38 -18.04 -6.59
CA ARG A 124 -4.76 -17.26 -5.40
C ARG A 124 -3.56 -16.56 -4.77
N LYS A 125 -2.82 -15.80 -5.57
CA LYS A 125 -1.63 -15.09 -5.11
C LYS A 125 -1.49 -13.70 -5.73
N VAL A 126 -0.74 -12.87 -5.04
CA VAL A 126 -0.22 -11.59 -5.54
C VAL A 126 1.29 -11.60 -5.43
N THR A 127 1.97 -11.11 -6.45
CA THR A 127 3.42 -11.01 -6.48
C THR A 127 3.83 -9.55 -6.63
N LEU A 128 4.66 -9.06 -5.70
CA LEU A 128 5.40 -7.82 -5.87
C LEU A 128 6.75 -8.18 -6.48
N ASP A 129 6.94 -7.81 -7.74
CA ASP A 129 8.15 -8.08 -8.51
C ASP A 129 8.93 -6.78 -8.73
N LEU A 130 10.13 -6.72 -8.18
CA LEU A 130 10.99 -5.53 -8.15
C LEU A 130 12.31 -5.77 -8.87
N THR A 131 12.71 -4.83 -9.70
CA THR A 131 14.08 -4.77 -10.21
C THR A 131 14.85 -3.67 -9.47
N ILE A 132 15.87 -4.06 -8.74
CA ILE A 132 16.73 -3.15 -7.95
C ILE A 132 18.11 -3.06 -8.58
N ASP A 133 18.54 -1.83 -8.95
CA ASP A 133 19.92 -1.57 -9.36
C ASP A 133 20.85 -1.60 -8.15
N THR A 134 21.55 -2.72 -7.99
CA THR A 134 22.46 -2.96 -6.85
C THR A 134 23.71 -2.08 -6.87
N LYS A 135 23.98 -1.36 -7.97
CA LYS A 135 25.06 -0.35 -8.02
C LYS A 135 24.66 0.95 -7.28
N ILE A 136 23.35 1.18 -7.12
CA ILE A 136 22.81 2.36 -6.42
C ILE A 136 22.59 2.03 -4.95
N SER A 137 21.89 0.91 -4.66
CA SER A 137 21.60 0.48 -3.30
C SER A 137 21.56 -1.06 -3.24
N PRO A 138 22.21 -1.70 -2.27
CA PRO A 138 22.10 -3.14 -2.10
C PRO A 138 20.68 -3.55 -1.72
N VAL A 139 20.29 -4.78 -2.07
CA VAL A 139 18.96 -5.33 -1.72
C VAL A 139 18.71 -5.34 -0.21
N LEU A 140 19.76 -5.47 0.59
CA LEU A 140 19.64 -5.41 2.06
C LEU A 140 19.05 -4.07 2.54
N ASP A 141 19.44 -2.96 1.93
CA ASP A 141 18.92 -1.63 2.28
C ASP A 141 17.41 -1.53 2.01
N TYR A 142 16.91 -2.22 0.97
CA TYR A 142 15.46 -2.33 0.74
C TYR A 142 14.76 -2.99 1.92
N PHE A 143 15.27 -4.10 2.44
CA PHE A 143 14.68 -4.77 3.60
C PHE A 143 14.75 -3.94 4.87
N GLU A 144 15.85 -3.24 5.12
CA GLU A 144 15.98 -2.38 6.30
C GLU A 144 14.91 -1.27 6.34
N ILE A 145 14.49 -0.78 5.16
CA ILE A 145 13.49 0.28 5.06
C ILE A 145 12.06 -0.28 4.94
N PHE A 146 11.87 -1.34 4.17
CA PHE A 146 10.54 -1.79 3.74
C PHE A 146 10.13 -3.16 4.30
N MET A 147 10.82 -3.68 5.33
CA MET A 147 10.44 -4.95 5.94
C MET A 147 9.01 -4.90 6.52
N ASP A 148 8.69 -3.86 7.29
CA ASP A 148 7.37 -3.71 7.91
C ASP A 148 6.27 -3.60 6.85
N ARG A 149 6.51 -2.86 5.75
CA ARG A 149 5.61 -2.80 4.61
C ARG A 149 5.41 -4.17 3.95
N THR A 150 6.48 -4.91 3.76
CA THR A 150 6.46 -6.27 3.20
C THR A 150 5.65 -7.22 4.07
N MET A 151 5.87 -7.19 5.38
CA MET A 151 5.13 -8.02 6.33
C MET A 151 3.67 -7.63 6.41
N MET A 152 3.36 -6.34 6.40
CA MET A 152 1.98 -5.86 6.37
C MET A 152 1.26 -6.32 5.08
N SER A 153 1.92 -6.27 3.92
CA SER A 153 1.38 -6.80 2.65
C SER A 153 1.09 -8.30 2.74
N LYS A 154 1.99 -9.07 3.33
CA LYS A 154 1.78 -10.51 3.55
C LYS A 154 0.54 -10.78 4.41
N TYR A 155 0.35 -10.03 5.50
CA TYR A 155 -0.82 -10.19 6.37
C TYR A 155 -2.11 -9.73 5.69
N ALA A 156 -2.07 -8.67 4.90
CA ALA A 156 -3.20 -8.19 4.11
C ALA A 156 -3.62 -9.23 3.04
N ALA A 157 -2.67 -9.82 2.33
CA ALA A 157 -2.95 -10.90 1.39
C ALA A 157 -3.58 -12.11 2.09
N LYS A 158 -3.04 -12.50 3.25
CA LYS A 158 -3.62 -13.58 4.07
C LYS A 158 -5.06 -13.28 4.49
N TYR A 159 -5.39 -12.02 4.82
CA TYR A 159 -6.74 -11.61 5.15
C TYR A 159 -7.72 -11.87 3.99
N LEU A 160 -7.30 -11.60 2.74
CA LEU A 160 -8.06 -11.91 1.53
C LEU A 160 -8.05 -13.41 1.14
N GLY A 161 -7.37 -14.26 1.92
CA GLY A 161 -7.22 -15.68 1.62
C GLY A 161 -6.37 -15.98 0.40
N ILE A 162 -5.39 -15.11 0.10
CA ILE A 162 -4.43 -15.26 -0.99
C ILE A 162 -2.99 -15.23 -0.46
N TRP A 163 -2.04 -15.70 -1.27
CA TRP A 163 -0.61 -15.67 -0.96
C TRP A 163 0.03 -14.37 -1.42
N PHE A 164 0.99 -13.87 -0.65
CA PHE A 164 1.87 -12.78 -1.05
C PHE A 164 3.24 -13.34 -1.39
N GLU A 165 3.75 -13.00 -2.57
CA GLU A 165 5.10 -13.32 -3.02
C GLU A 165 5.89 -12.01 -3.21
N LEU A 166 7.15 -12.02 -2.80
CA LEU A 166 8.12 -10.97 -3.10
C LEU A 166 9.22 -11.56 -3.99
N VAL A 167 9.40 -10.97 -5.16
CA VAL A 167 10.48 -11.29 -6.08
C VAL A 167 11.37 -10.05 -6.23
N ILE A 168 12.68 -10.20 -6.09
CA ILE A 168 13.65 -9.13 -6.33
C ILE A 168 14.74 -9.66 -7.26
N ASN A 169 14.97 -8.98 -8.37
CA ASN A 169 15.95 -9.36 -9.38
C ASN A 169 15.84 -10.84 -9.76
N ASP A 170 14.65 -11.26 -10.16
CA ASP A 170 14.30 -12.63 -10.57
C ASP A 170 14.44 -13.69 -9.45
N THR A 171 14.72 -13.28 -8.22
CA THR A 171 14.85 -14.19 -7.08
C THR A 171 13.62 -14.11 -6.19
N LYS A 172 12.92 -15.23 -6.01
CA LYS A 172 11.79 -15.33 -5.06
C LYS A 172 12.35 -15.35 -3.64
N LEU A 173 11.89 -14.42 -2.81
CA LEU A 173 12.37 -14.21 -1.44
C LEU A 173 11.30 -14.53 -0.39
N LEU A 174 10.02 -14.49 -0.78
CA LEU A 174 8.89 -14.80 0.09
C LEU A 174 7.82 -15.57 -0.67
#